data_cb904b8077b43bcec5d8e231be62a2f6
#
_entry.id   cb904b8077b43bcec5d8e231be62a2f6
#
_cell.length_a   1.000
_cell.length_b   1.000
_cell.length_c   1.000
_cell.angle_alpha   90.00
_cell.angle_beta   90.00
_cell.angle_gamma   90.00
#
_symmetry.space_group_name_H-M   'P 1'
#
loop_
_entity.id
_entity.type
_entity.pdbx_description
1 polymer ?
#
loop_
_entity_poly.entity_id
_entity_poly.type
_entity_poly.pdbx_seq_one_letter_code
_entity_poly.pdbx_strand_id
1 'polypeptide(L)'
;MSSAKLVEYLPAEPVAQPSSPPRANILGVGVHAIDLPQAADVIESAIVGGRKGYVCVTGVHGVMEAQRSEEFRTILSRALLVTPDGMPTVWVGRLQGHTHMRRVFGPDLMLEVCRRSIAAGHTHFLYGGKPGVAEHLRAVLTERFPAIEIVGTYTPPFRDLSRAEEVNLMRQVSLSEPDIIWVGLSTPRQELFMSNYLHRLKSKLMIGVGAAFDIHTGKIKDAPSWMKKSGLQWLHRLYQEPSRLWKRYLINNCGFVGKLALQLFRLKNYELEQALEYATELLDVNR
;
A
#
# COMPACT_ATOMS: atom_id res chain seq x y z
N MET A 1 49.67 -5.34 39.80
CA MET A 1 48.55 -4.39 39.80
C MET A 1 48.16 -4.13 38.36
N SER A 2 47.16 -4.82 37.87
CA SER A 2 46.73 -4.75 36.47
C SER A 2 45.54 -3.78 36.36
N SER A 3 45.73 -2.69 35.61
CA SER A 3 44.74 -1.66 35.38
C SER A 3 43.78 -2.15 34.25
N ALA A 4 42.59 -2.60 34.60
CA ALA A 4 41.56 -2.88 33.65
C ALA A 4 41.00 -1.55 33.12
N LYS A 5 41.20 -1.27 31.81
CA LYS A 5 40.58 -0.15 31.11
C LYS A 5 39.10 -0.45 30.97
N LEU A 6 38.25 0.35 31.63
CA LEU A 6 36.82 0.42 31.35
C LEU A 6 36.65 0.90 29.90
N VAL A 7 36.09 0.06 29.04
CA VAL A 7 35.61 0.47 27.73
C VAL A 7 34.27 1.16 27.97
N GLU A 8 34.28 2.48 27.86
CA GLU A 8 33.07 3.30 27.93
C GLU A 8 32.16 2.96 26.72
N TYR A 9 31.04 2.34 26.99
CA TYR A 9 30.04 2.03 25.97
C TYR A 9 29.33 3.34 25.62
N LEU A 10 29.78 4.01 24.56
CA LEU A 10 29.05 5.14 23.99
C LEU A 10 27.72 4.60 23.45
N PRO A 11 26.56 5.17 23.84
CA PRO A 11 25.29 4.79 23.24
C PRO A 11 25.35 5.06 21.73
N ALA A 12 24.96 4.08 20.93
CA ALA A 12 24.87 4.23 19.49
C ALA A 12 24.02 5.45 19.18
N GLU A 13 24.52 6.35 18.33
CA GLU A 13 23.76 7.51 17.88
C GLU A 13 22.42 7.03 17.29
N PRO A 14 21.29 7.69 17.60
CA PRO A 14 20.00 7.32 17.03
C PRO A 14 20.13 7.41 15.50
N VAL A 15 19.96 6.27 14.83
CA VAL A 15 19.93 6.21 13.37
C VAL A 15 18.89 7.21 12.89
N ALA A 16 19.34 8.26 12.21
CA ALA A 16 18.46 9.31 11.69
C ALA A 16 17.34 8.64 10.89
N GLN A 17 16.10 8.81 11.33
CA GLN A 17 14.95 8.24 10.61
C GLN A 17 14.95 8.86 9.22
N PRO A 18 14.89 8.04 8.14
CA PRO A 18 14.85 8.60 6.81
C PRO A 18 13.62 9.51 6.72
N SER A 19 13.84 10.77 6.31
CA SER A 19 12.78 11.74 6.11
C SER A 19 11.73 11.15 5.16
N SER A 20 10.45 11.29 5.52
CA SER A 20 9.36 10.81 4.66
C SER A 20 9.53 11.35 3.24
N PRO A 21 9.42 10.51 2.19
CA PRO A 21 9.56 10.98 0.83
C PRO A 21 8.57 12.12 0.52
N PRO A 22 8.93 13.09 -0.35
CA PRO A 22 8.04 14.18 -0.70
C PRO A 22 6.74 13.68 -1.32
N ARG A 23 5.65 14.43 -1.17
CA ARG A 23 4.34 14.07 -1.71
C ARG A 23 3.93 15.02 -2.83
N ALA A 24 3.54 14.48 -3.98
CA ALA A 24 2.85 15.21 -5.03
C ALA A 24 1.38 15.43 -4.64
N ASN A 25 0.86 16.62 -4.89
CA ASN A 25 -0.54 16.96 -4.65
C ASN A 25 -1.42 16.57 -5.84
N ILE A 26 -2.17 15.50 -5.70
CA ILE A 26 -3.11 15.04 -6.74
C ILE A 26 -4.53 15.23 -6.26
N LEU A 27 -5.13 16.36 -6.59
CA LEU A 27 -6.49 16.74 -6.16
C LEU A 27 -6.65 16.70 -4.62
N GLY A 28 -5.65 17.19 -3.86
CA GLY A 28 -5.67 17.17 -2.40
C GLY A 28 -5.21 15.86 -1.77
N VAL A 29 -4.91 14.82 -2.57
CA VAL A 29 -4.32 13.57 -2.10
C VAL A 29 -2.81 13.64 -2.23
N GLY A 30 -2.10 13.43 -1.12
CA GLY A 30 -0.63 13.38 -1.08
C GLY A 30 -0.11 12.02 -1.53
N VAL A 31 0.32 11.91 -2.78
CA VAL A 31 0.95 10.68 -3.31
C VAL A 31 2.46 10.82 -3.27
N HIS A 32 3.16 9.85 -2.67
CA HIS A 32 4.62 9.94 -2.50
C HIS A 32 5.34 9.89 -3.85
N ALA A 33 6.25 10.83 -4.02
CA ALA A 33 7.06 10.95 -5.24
C ALA A 33 8.26 9.99 -5.18
N ILE A 34 8.00 8.73 -5.46
CA ILE A 34 8.94 7.60 -5.33
C ILE A 34 8.90 6.69 -6.55
N ASP A 35 9.86 5.78 -6.60
CA ASP A 35 9.86 4.61 -7.49
C ASP A 35 9.72 3.30 -6.72
N LEU A 36 9.79 2.17 -7.41
CA LEU A 36 9.60 0.84 -6.81
C LEU A 36 10.70 0.47 -5.80
N PRO A 37 12.01 0.66 -6.07
CA PRO A 37 13.06 0.46 -5.08
C PRO A 37 12.86 1.30 -3.82
N GLN A 38 12.60 2.59 -3.97
CA GLN A 38 12.39 3.50 -2.84
C GLN A 38 11.16 3.11 -2.00
N ALA A 39 10.08 2.65 -2.65
CA ALA A 39 8.91 2.14 -1.93
C ALA A 39 9.26 0.92 -1.07
N ALA A 40 10.05 -0.01 -1.62
CA ALA A 40 10.52 -1.17 -0.89
C ALA A 40 11.48 -0.79 0.26
N ASP A 41 12.37 0.20 0.07
CA ASP A 41 13.26 0.72 1.11
C ASP A 41 12.48 1.29 2.31
N VAL A 42 11.42 2.08 2.04
CA VAL A 42 10.55 2.63 3.09
C VAL A 42 9.83 1.53 3.85
N ILE A 43 9.32 0.51 3.15
CA ILE A 43 8.64 -0.64 3.75
C ILE A 43 9.61 -1.42 4.64
N GLU A 44 10.79 -1.76 4.15
CA GLU A 44 11.81 -2.49 4.89
C GLU A 44 12.29 -1.71 6.12
N SER A 45 12.59 -0.43 5.95
CA SER A 45 12.98 0.45 7.07
C SER A 45 11.89 0.55 8.14
N ALA A 46 10.62 0.57 7.75
CA ALA A 46 9.50 0.59 8.69
C ALA A 46 9.40 -0.72 9.48
N ILE A 47 9.59 -1.87 8.83
CA ILE A 47 9.57 -3.18 9.49
C ILE A 47 10.71 -3.31 10.49
N VAL A 48 11.94 -2.97 10.06
CA VAL A 48 13.15 -3.02 10.90
C VAL A 48 13.03 -2.06 12.09
N GLY A 49 12.51 -0.86 11.86
CA GLY A 49 12.26 0.14 12.90
C GLY A 49 11.07 -0.15 13.81
N GLY A 50 10.39 -1.30 13.64
CA GLY A 50 9.22 -1.67 14.45
C GLY A 50 8.01 -0.76 14.26
N ARG A 51 7.96 0.04 13.17
CA ARG A 51 6.85 0.96 12.91
C ARG A 51 5.62 0.19 12.48
N LYS A 52 4.47 0.60 13.02
CA LYS A 52 3.17 0.08 12.63
C LYS A 52 2.50 1.02 11.65
N GLY A 53 1.96 0.50 10.55
CA GLY A 53 1.35 1.34 9.53
C GLY A 53 0.74 0.57 8.37
N TYR A 54 0.20 1.29 7.41
CA TYR A 54 -0.30 0.70 6.17
C TYR A 54 0.16 1.46 4.94
N VAL A 55 0.24 0.73 3.83
CA VAL A 55 0.65 1.22 2.51
C VAL A 55 -0.54 1.14 1.56
N CYS A 56 -0.88 2.28 0.94
CA CYS A 56 -1.95 2.40 -0.04
C CYS A 56 -1.38 2.53 -1.45
N VAL A 57 -1.66 1.56 -2.31
CA VAL A 57 -1.29 1.59 -3.73
C VAL A 57 -2.40 2.33 -4.49
N THR A 58 -2.18 3.63 -4.76
CA THR A 58 -3.24 4.57 -5.12
C THR A 58 -3.09 5.09 -6.54
N GLY A 59 -4.09 4.79 -7.38
CA GLY A 59 -4.26 5.35 -8.73
C GLY A 59 -5.44 6.32 -8.82
N VAL A 60 -5.85 6.63 -10.06
CA VAL A 60 -6.98 7.54 -10.34
C VAL A 60 -8.24 7.17 -9.54
N HIS A 61 -8.54 5.88 -9.41
CA HIS A 61 -9.72 5.43 -8.67
C HIS A 61 -9.66 5.85 -7.20
N GLY A 62 -8.54 5.60 -6.49
CA GLY A 62 -8.39 6.00 -5.09
C GLY A 62 -8.42 7.51 -4.91
N VAL A 63 -7.77 8.28 -5.80
CA VAL A 63 -7.86 9.75 -5.79
C VAL A 63 -9.31 10.22 -5.94
N MET A 64 -10.09 9.60 -6.84
CA MET A 64 -11.49 9.97 -7.05
C MET A 64 -12.41 9.52 -5.91
N GLU A 65 -12.11 8.44 -5.21
CA GLU A 65 -12.81 8.07 -3.97
C GLU A 65 -12.55 9.11 -2.87
N ALA A 66 -11.32 9.59 -2.73
CA ALA A 66 -10.99 10.67 -1.79
C ALA A 66 -11.69 12.00 -2.10
N GLN A 67 -12.14 12.22 -3.36
CA GLN A 67 -12.99 13.38 -3.71
C GLN A 67 -14.44 13.20 -3.28
N ARG A 68 -14.88 11.98 -2.96
CA ARG A 68 -16.28 11.65 -2.58
C ARG A 68 -16.42 11.43 -1.09
N SER A 69 -15.35 10.99 -0.40
CA SER A 69 -15.34 10.64 1.01
C SER A 69 -14.17 11.33 1.71
N GLU A 70 -14.50 12.17 2.68
CA GLU A 70 -13.52 12.79 3.56
C GLU A 70 -12.82 11.76 4.46
N GLU A 71 -13.59 10.79 4.97
CA GLU A 71 -13.05 9.64 5.71
C GLU A 71 -11.97 8.92 4.89
N PHE A 72 -12.27 8.60 3.63
CA PHE A 72 -11.31 7.91 2.77
C PHE A 72 -10.06 8.78 2.48
N ARG A 73 -10.24 10.09 2.33
CA ARG A 73 -9.13 11.03 2.17
C ARG A 73 -8.23 11.04 3.41
N THR A 74 -8.83 11.09 4.60
CA THR A 74 -8.12 11.01 5.88
C THR A 74 -7.38 9.68 6.04
N ILE A 75 -7.96 8.56 5.61
CA ILE A 75 -7.27 7.27 5.59
C ILE A 75 -6.00 7.35 4.71
N LEU A 76 -6.08 7.94 3.53
CA LEU A 76 -4.90 8.10 2.68
C LEU A 76 -3.86 9.06 3.28
N SER A 77 -4.27 10.13 3.94
CA SER A 77 -3.34 11.09 4.56
C SER A 77 -2.54 10.47 5.70
N ARG A 78 -3.17 9.55 6.45
CA ARG A 78 -2.57 8.80 7.57
C ARG A 78 -1.75 7.57 7.15
N ALA A 79 -1.76 7.20 5.88
CA ALA A 79 -0.97 6.07 5.41
C ALA A 79 0.53 6.32 5.55
N LEU A 80 1.27 5.31 6.01
CA LEU A 80 2.73 5.32 6.04
C LEU A 80 3.30 5.65 4.65
N LEU A 81 2.69 5.08 3.62
CA LEU A 81 3.08 5.29 2.24
C LEU A 81 1.85 5.26 1.32
N VAL A 82 1.73 6.25 0.46
CA VAL A 82 0.76 6.27 -0.64
C VAL A 82 1.56 6.20 -1.93
N THR A 83 1.57 5.03 -2.57
CA THR A 83 2.39 4.83 -3.77
C THR A 83 1.65 5.21 -5.04
N PRO A 84 2.34 5.73 -6.08
CA PRO A 84 1.74 6.12 -7.34
C PRO A 84 1.41 4.91 -8.21
N ASP A 85 0.15 4.47 -8.22
CA ASP A 85 -0.32 3.41 -9.11
C ASP A 85 -0.98 4.02 -10.35
N GLY A 86 -0.40 3.75 -11.49
CA GLY A 86 -0.86 4.24 -12.77
C GLY A 86 -0.17 5.54 -13.23
N MET A 87 -0.03 5.65 -14.55
CA MET A 87 0.71 6.75 -15.17
C MET A 87 0.10 8.13 -14.94
N PRO A 88 -1.24 8.33 -14.85
CA PRO A 88 -1.79 9.66 -14.60
C PRO A 88 -1.29 10.30 -13.30
N THR A 89 -1.16 9.52 -12.21
CA THR A 89 -0.62 10.04 -10.94
C THR A 89 0.86 10.42 -11.06
N VAL A 90 1.64 9.61 -11.80
CA VAL A 90 3.05 9.89 -12.09
C VAL A 90 3.21 11.15 -12.94
N TRP A 91 2.39 11.33 -13.99
CA TRP A 91 2.46 12.52 -14.83
C TRP A 91 2.18 13.80 -14.05
N VAL A 92 1.16 13.78 -13.19
CA VAL A 92 0.85 14.94 -12.33
C VAL A 92 1.99 15.25 -11.38
N GLY A 93 2.58 14.23 -10.73
CA GLY A 93 3.73 14.44 -9.85
C GLY A 93 4.95 15.01 -10.59
N ARG A 94 5.23 14.52 -11.81
CA ARG A 94 6.32 15.06 -12.64
C ARG A 94 6.08 16.51 -13.08
N LEU A 95 4.84 16.87 -13.41
CA LEU A 95 4.47 18.26 -13.71
C LEU A 95 4.66 19.19 -12.49
N GLN A 96 4.61 18.67 -11.29
CA GLN A 96 4.90 19.40 -10.03
C GLN A 96 6.39 19.41 -9.67
N GLY A 97 7.28 18.92 -10.53
CA GLY A 97 8.73 18.94 -10.31
C GLY A 97 9.34 17.63 -9.77
N HIS A 98 8.53 16.62 -9.47
CA HIS A 98 9.02 15.32 -8.99
C HIS A 98 9.44 14.42 -10.16
N THR A 99 10.49 14.80 -10.89
CA THR A 99 10.92 14.14 -12.15
C THR A 99 11.36 12.68 -11.99
N HIS A 100 11.83 12.31 -10.78
CA HIS A 100 12.24 10.95 -10.42
C HIS A 100 11.06 10.01 -10.15
N MET A 101 9.85 10.55 -9.93
CA MET A 101 8.65 9.74 -9.64
C MET A 101 8.39 8.73 -10.75
N ARG A 102 8.20 7.47 -10.38
CA ARG A 102 7.88 6.35 -11.26
C ARG A 102 6.65 5.63 -10.75
N ARG A 103 6.05 4.83 -11.61
CA ARG A 103 4.91 4.01 -11.23
C ARG A 103 5.32 2.90 -10.26
N VAL A 104 4.57 2.77 -9.17
CA VAL A 104 4.67 1.66 -8.20
C VAL A 104 3.37 0.87 -8.27
N PHE A 105 3.37 -0.20 -9.05
CA PHE A 105 2.22 -1.05 -9.28
C PHE A 105 2.11 -2.13 -8.23
N GLY A 106 0.92 -2.37 -7.67
CA GLY A 106 0.73 -3.30 -6.57
C GLY A 106 1.33 -4.70 -6.77
N PRO A 107 1.09 -5.37 -7.91
CA PRO A 107 1.73 -6.64 -8.21
C PRO A 107 3.27 -6.58 -8.23
N ASP A 108 3.85 -5.54 -8.86
CA ASP A 108 5.30 -5.40 -8.91
C ASP A 108 5.87 -5.13 -7.51
N LEU A 109 5.18 -4.31 -6.71
CA LEU A 109 5.56 -4.05 -5.31
C LEU A 109 5.54 -5.32 -4.46
N MET A 110 4.51 -6.15 -4.61
CA MET A 110 4.41 -7.42 -3.91
C MET A 110 5.63 -8.31 -4.20
N LEU A 111 6.00 -8.47 -5.48
CA LEU A 111 7.14 -9.31 -5.85
C LEU A 111 8.48 -8.74 -5.36
N GLU A 112 8.67 -7.43 -5.44
CA GLU A 112 9.91 -6.79 -4.97
C GLU A 112 10.08 -6.92 -3.45
N VAL A 113 9.02 -6.68 -2.68
CA VAL A 113 9.05 -6.86 -1.22
C VAL A 113 9.23 -8.33 -0.85
N CYS A 114 8.53 -9.27 -1.51
CA CYS A 114 8.73 -10.71 -1.28
C CYS A 114 10.18 -11.14 -1.55
N ARG A 115 10.78 -10.66 -2.63
CA ARG A 115 12.18 -10.95 -2.97
C ARG A 115 13.16 -10.45 -1.89
N ARG A 116 12.95 -9.24 -1.39
CA ARG A 116 13.81 -8.64 -0.33
C ARG A 116 13.63 -9.35 1.02
N SER A 117 12.40 -9.76 1.31
CA SER A 117 12.05 -10.45 2.55
C SER A 117 12.82 -11.76 2.77
N ILE A 118 13.26 -12.43 1.71
CA ILE A 118 14.07 -13.66 1.81
C ILE A 118 15.34 -13.42 2.61
N ALA A 119 16.07 -12.35 2.31
CA ALA A 119 17.33 -12.05 3.00
C ALA A 119 17.08 -11.48 4.41
N ALA A 120 15.97 -10.80 4.62
CA ALA A 120 15.63 -10.14 5.87
C ALA A 120 14.84 -11.05 6.84
N GLY A 121 14.35 -12.22 6.39
CA GLY A 121 13.53 -13.13 7.19
C GLY A 121 12.14 -12.58 7.54
N HIS A 122 11.58 -11.67 6.71
CA HIS A 122 10.25 -11.13 6.98
C HIS A 122 9.16 -12.13 6.62
N THR A 123 8.15 -12.20 7.49
CA THR A 123 7.01 -13.10 7.38
C THR A 123 5.80 -12.43 6.76
N HIS A 124 5.02 -13.20 5.98
CA HIS A 124 3.89 -12.69 5.19
C HIS A 124 2.59 -13.40 5.54
N PHE A 125 1.49 -12.65 5.54
CA PHE A 125 0.12 -13.16 5.64
C PHE A 125 -0.70 -12.65 4.45
N LEU A 126 -1.48 -13.51 3.81
CA LEU A 126 -2.30 -13.16 2.64
C LEU A 126 -3.77 -13.04 3.05
N TYR A 127 -4.32 -11.82 2.97
CA TYR A 127 -5.70 -11.51 3.31
C TYR A 127 -6.47 -11.03 2.09
N GLY A 128 -7.43 -11.78 1.61
CA GLY A 128 -8.25 -11.33 0.47
C GLY A 128 -8.44 -12.39 -0.63
N GLY A 129 -8.87 -11.91 -1.79
CA GLY A 129 -9.21 -12.75 -2.93
C GLY A 129 -10.57 -13.43 -2.79
N LYS A 130 -10.96 -14.17 -3.85
CA LYS A 130 -12.08 -15.12 -3.81
C LYS A 130 -11.64 -16.42 -3.14
N PRO A 131 -12.56 -17.31 -2.72
CA PRO A 131 -12.19 -18.61 -2.15
C PRO A 131 -11.14 -19.35 -3.00
N GLY A 132 -10.08 -19.81 -2.35
CA GLY A 132 -8.94 -20.52 -2.97
C GLY A 132 -7.89 -19.62 -3.64
N VAL A 133 -8.10 -18.30 -3.74
CA VAL A 133 -7.12 -17.39 -4.39
C VAL A 133 -5.91 -17.15 -3.49
N ALA A 134 -6.11 -16.93 -2.20
CA ALA A 134 -5.01 -16.68 -1.28
C ALA A 134 -4.10 -17.90 -1.14
N GLU A 135 -4.69 -19.09 -1.07
CA GLU A 135 -3.96 -20.36 -1.03
C GLU A 135 -3.19 -20.62 -2.33
N HIS A 136 -3.81 -20.36 -3.48
CA HIS A 136 -3.12 -20.47 -4.77
C HIS A 136 -1.97 -19.45 -4.88
N LEU A 137 -2.20 -18.19 -4.43
CA LEU A 137 -1.15 -17.18 -4.39
C LEU A 137 0.02 -17.61 -3.50
N ARG A 138 -0.27 -18.21 -2.34
CA ARG A 138 0.78 -18.80 -1.48
C ARG A 138 1.62 -19.81 -2.26
N ALA A 139 0.99 -20.75 -2.97
CA ALA A 139 1.72 -21.74 -3.77
C ALA A 139 2.59 -21.08 -4.84
N VAL A 140 2.04 -20.15 -5.62
CA VAL A 140 2.76 -19.39 -6.67
C VAL A 140 3.96 -18.63 -6.10
N LEU A 141 3.78 -17.94 -4.97
CA LEU A 141 4.87 -17.17 -4.34
C LEU A 141 5.94 -18.10 -3.76
N THR A 142 5.56 -19.24 -3.17
CA THR A 142 6.52 -20.24 -2.64
C THR A 142 7.30 -20.93 -3.77
N GLU A 143 6.66 -21.21 -4.90
CA GLU A 143 7.35 -21.73 -6.08
C GLU A 143 8.36 -20.72 -6.63
N ARG A 144 7.97 -19.46 -6.72
CA ARG A 144 8.83 -18.36 -7.23
C ARG A 144 9.95 -17.97 -6.27
N PHE A 145 9.69 -18.05 -4.99
CA PHE A 145 10.58 -17.68 -3.90
C PHE A 145 10.61 -18.79 -2.84
N PRO A 146 11.37 -19.86 -3.04
CA PRO A 146 11.31 -21.06 -2.17
C PRO A 146 11.61 -20.81 -0.69
N ALA A 147 12.36 -19.74 -0.36
CA ALA A 147 12.67 -19.36 1.02
C ALA A 147 11.74 -18.29 1.63
N ILE A 148 10.62 -17.97 0.95
CA ILE A 148 9.64 -17.02 1.50
C ILE A 148 8.83 -17.66 2.63
N GLU A 149 8.64 -16.93 3.71
CA GLU A 149 7.83 -17.36 4.85
C GLU A 149 6.41 -16.78 4.78
N ILE A 150 5.45 -17.56 4.24
CA ILE A 150 4.03 -17.21 4.24
C ILE A 150 3.35 -17.96 5.38
N VAL A 151 3.16 -17.26 6.50
CA VAL A 151 2.69 -17.83 7.77
C VAL A 151 1.18 -18.02 7.86
N GLY A 152 0.40 -17.48 6.91
CA GLY A 152 -1.05 -17.69 6.88
C GLY A 152 -1.75 -17.09 5.69
N THR A 153 -3.00 -17.53 5.49
CA THR A 153 -3.94 -17.03 4.48
C THR A 153 -5.31 -16.88 5.10
N TYR A 154 -6.07 -15.86 4.66
CA TYR A 154 -7.46 -15.67 5.06
C TYR A 154 -8.27 -15.09 3.91
N THR A 155 -9.36 -15.73 3.55
CA THR A 155 -10.30 -15.23 2.55
C THR A 155 -11.55 -14.74 3.25
N PRO A 156 -11.79 -13.41 3.31
CA PRO A 156 -12.98 -12.86 3.94
C PRO A 156 -14.23 -13.09 3.07
N PRO A 157 -15.43 -13.12 3.65
CA PRO A 157 -16.67 -13.10 2.90
C PRO A 157 -16.85 -11.77 2.14
N PHE A 158 -17.75 -11.75 1.16
CA PHE A 158 -18.00 -10.54 0.34
C PHE A 158 -18.87 -9.48 1.07
N ARG A 159 -18.99 -9.55 2.36
CA ARG A 159 -19.65 -8.65 3.31
C ARG A 159 -18.70 -8.29 4.43
N ASP A 160 -19.12 -7.44 5.33
CA ASP A 160 -18.38 -7.18 6.58
C ASP A 160 -18.26 -8.47 7.41
N LEU A 161 -17.16 -8.57 8.13
CA LEU A 161 -16.90 -9.71 9.00
C LEU A 161 -17.92 -9.72 10.16
N SER A 162 -18.48 -10.87 10.44
CA SER A 162 -19.18 -11.09 11.69
C SER A 162 -18.17 -11.09 12.87
N ARG A 163 -18.67 -10.88 14.09
CA ARG A 163 -17.83 -10.89 15.29
C ARG A 163 -17.02 -12.21 15.43
N ALA A 164 -17.61 -13.34 15.09
CA ALA A 164 -16.92 -14.62 15.14
C ALA A 164 -15.79 -14.72 14.11
N GLU A 165 -16.02 -14.19 12.89
CA GLU A 165 -15.00 -14.14 11.84
C GLU A 165 -13.87 -13.15 12.18
N GLU A 166 -14.20 -12.01 12.80
CA GLU A 166 -13.19 -11.08 13.32
C GLU A 166 -12.30 -11.73 14.39
N VAL A 167 -12.92 -12.40 15.37
CA VAL A 167 -12.19 -13.10 16.43
C VAL A 167 -11.29 -14.19 15.84
N ASN A 168 -11.78 -14.94 14.83
CA ASN A 168 -10.99 -15.94 14.14
C ASN A 168 -9.79 -15.33 13.41
N LEU A 169 -10.00 -14.24 12.65
CA LEU A 169 -8.93 -13.52 11.97
C LEU A 169 -7.89 -13.01 12.97
N MET A 170 -8.33 -12.34 14.03
CA MET A 170 -7.45 -11.80 15.07
C MET A 170 -6.63 -12.91 15.74
N ARG A 171 -7.25 -14.07 16.00
CA ARG A 171 -6.55 -15.24 16.56
C ARG A 171 -5.50 -15.77 15.60
N GLN A 172 -5.83 -15.96 14.31
CA GLN A 172 -4.88 -16.46 13.32
C GLN A 172 -3.67 -15.53 13.17
N VAL A 173 -3.91 -14.21 13.05
CA VAL A 173 -2.84 -13.22 12.93
C VAL A 173 -2.03 -13.12 14.24
N SER A 174 -2.67 -13.25 15.41
CA SER A 174 -1.96 -13.22 16.69
C SER A 174 -1.08 -14.45 16.94
N LEU A 175 -1.43 -15.60 16.37
CA LEU A 175 -0.64 -16.82 16.49
C LEU A 175 0.56 -16.83 15.51
N SER A 176 0.43 -16.17 14.37
CA SER A 176 1.46 -16.14 13.33
C SER A 176 2.33 -14.88 13.36
N GLU A 177 1.88 -13.81 14.01
CA GLU A 177 2.54 -12.50 14.15
C GLU A 177 3.31 -12.05 12.88
N PRO A 178 2.62 -11.94 11.72
CA PRO A 178 3.31 -11.63 10.47
C PRO A 178 3.88 -10.21 10.47
N ASP A 179 5.03 -10.03 9.85
CA ASP A 179 5.58 -8.70 9.60
C ASP A 179 4.69 -7.92 8.63
N ILE A 180 4.20 -8.59 7.58
CA ILE A 180 3.42 -7.99 6.50
C ILE A 180 2.10 -8.74 6.29
N ILE A 181 0.98 -8.00 6.31
CA ILE A 181 -0.31 -8.49 5.81
C ILE A 181 -0.57 -7.88 4.42
N TRP A 182 -0.61 -8.72 3.39
CA TRP A 182 -1.03 -8.31 2.06
C TRP A 182 -2.55 -8.29 1.97
N VAL A 183 -3.13 -7.17 1.53
CA VAL A 183 -4.58 -6.98 1.46
C VAL A 183 -5.04 -6.90 0.02
N GLY A 184 -5.78 -7.93 -0.43
CA GLY A 184 -6.29 -8.10 -1.79
C GLY A 184 -7.81 -7.92 -1.88
N LEU A 185 -8.36 -6.76 -1.45
CA LEU A 185 -9.81 -6.50 -1.43
C LEU A 185 -10.29 -5.50 -2.49
N SER A 186 -9.40 -4.78 -3.16
CA SER A 186 -9.71 -3.64 -4.02
C SER A 186 -10.16 -2.39 -3.24
N THR A 187 -9.87 -1.21 -3.80
CA THR A 187 -10.28 0.10 -3.29
C THR A 187 -11.82 0.28 -3.41
N PRO A 188 -12.52 0.88 -2.42
CA PRO A 188 -12.00 1.45 -1.16
C PRO A 188 -11.91 0.47 0.02
N ARG A 189 -12.38 -0.77 -0.15
CA ARG A 189 -12.53 -1.75 0.95
C ARG A 189 -11.20 -2.12 1.62
N GLN A 190 -10.11 -2.19 0.87
CA GLN A 190 -8.80 -2.52 1.43
C GLN A 190 -8.25 -1.41 2.33
N GLU A 191 -8.42 -0.15 1.94
CA GLU A 191 -7.94 0.98 2.73
C GLU A 191 -8.74 1.13 4.02
N LEU A 192 -10.08 0.99 3.95
CA LEU A 192 -10.97 0.95 5.11
C LEU A 192 -10.59 -0.20 6.06
N PHE A 193 -10.38 -1.40 5.52
CA PHE A 193 -9.95 -2.54 6.31
C PHE A 193 -8.61 -2.26 7.01
N MET A 194 -7.61 -1.81 6.28
CA MET A 194 -6.29 -1.52 6.85
C MET A 194 -6.36 -0.48 7.96
N SER A 195 -7.09 0.60 7.77
CA SER A 195 -7.28 1.65 8.78
C SER A 195 -7.98 1.12 10.03
N ASN A 196 -9.08 0.36 9.87
CA ASN A 196 -9.88 -0.13 10.98
C ASN A 196 -9.20 -1.25 11.79
N TYR A 197 -8.34 -2.04 11.13
CA TYR A 197 -7.70 -3.19 11.75
C TYR A 197 -6.22 -2.98 12.12
N LEU A 198 -5.62 -1.83 11.78
CA LEU A 198 -4.21 -1.55 12.04
C LEU A 198 -3.79 -1.84 13.48
N HIS A 199 -4.55 -1.36 14.46
CA HIS A 199 -4.24 -1.52 15.88
C HIS A 199 -4.84 -2.80 16.49
N ARG A 200 -5.72 -3.47 15.76
CA ARG A 200 -6.41 -4.69 16.20
C ARG A 200 -5.67 -5.97 15.83
N LEU A 201 -4.86 -5.93 14.78
CA LEU A 201 -4.08 -7.07 14.30
C LEU A 201 -2.62 -6.95 14.74
N LYS A 202 -2.03 -8.06 15.16
CA LYS A 202 -0.62 -8.15 15.53
C LYS A 202 0.25 -8.34 14.27
N SER A 203 0.41 -7.28 13.51
CA SER A 203 1.33 -7.18 12.36
C SER A 203 2.04 -5.84 12.39
N LYS A 204 3.19 -5.72 11.74
CA LYS A 204 3.89 -4.44 11.59
C LYS A 204 3.24 -3.61 10.49
N LEU A 205 3.13 -4.15 9.30
CA LEU A 205 2.59 -3.45 8.14
C LEU A 205 1.42 -4.17 7.48
N MET A 206 0.51 -3.39 6.92
CA MET A 206 -0.50 -3.86 5.98
C MET A 206 -0.31 -3.19 4.63
N ILE A 207 -0.37 -3.94 3.53
CA ILE A 207 -0.14 -3.41 2.18
C ILE A 207 -1.32 -3.74 1.28
N GLY A 208 -2.06 -2.72 0.85
CA GLY A 208 -3.20 -2.86 -0.05
C GLY A 208 -2.73 -2.97 -1.50
N VAL A 209 -2.84 -4.15 -2.08
CA VAL A 209 -2.35 -4.45 -3.46
C VAL A 209 -3.46 -4.79 -4.45
N GLY A 210 -4.71 -4.79 -4.01
CA GLY A 210 -5.88 -4.98 -4.86
C GLY A 210 -5.80 -6.24 -5.72
N ALA A 211 -5.74 -6.05 -7.04
CA ALA A 211 -5.78 -7.13 -8.01
C ALA A 211 -4.49 -7.96 -8.12
N ALA A 212 -3.47 -7.71 -7.31
CA ALA A 212 -2.22 -8.48 -7.37
C ALA A 212 -2.46 -9.98 -7.18
N PHE A 213 -3.39 -10.34 -6.30
CA PHE A 213 -3.77 -11.74 -6.04
C PHE A 213 -4.26 -12.42 -7.32
N ASP A 214 -5.17 -11.78 -8.05
CA ASP A 214 -5.73 -12.32 -9.29
C ASP A 214 -4.72 -12.32 -10.44
N ILE A 215 -3.80 -11.34 -10.48
CA ILE A 215 -2.76 -11.24 -11.51
C ILE A 215 -1.72 -12.33 -11.31
N HIS A 216 -1.19 -12.50 -10.09
CA HIS A 216 -0.15 -13.49 -9.83
C HIS A 216 -0.67 -14.94 -9.91
N THR A 217 -1.94 -15.17 -9.63
CA THR A 217 -2.58 -16.48 -9.83
C THR A 217 -3.06 -16.73 -11.26
N GLY A 218 -2.80 -15.80 -12.19
CA GLY A 218 -3.16 -15.94 -13.60
C GLY A 218 -4.65 -15.80 -13.91
N LYS A 219 -5.49 -15.47 -12.91
CA LYS A 219 -6.94 -15.22 -13.12
C LYS A 219 -7.19 -13.97 -13.96
N ILE A 220 -6.31 -12.99 -13.88
CA ILE A 220 -6.33 -11.77 -14.67
C ILE A 220 -4.99 -11.67 -15.38
N LYS A 221 -5.01 -11.50 -16.71
CA LYS A 221 -3.81 -11.27 -17.48
C LYS A 221 -3.28 -9.87 -17.24
N ASP A 222 -2.00 -9.73 -16.93
CA ASP A 222 -1.37 -8.42 -16.83
C ASP A 222 -1.24 -7.77 -18.21
N ALA A 223 -1.27 -6.43 -18.24
CA ALA A 223 -1.14 -5.70 -19.48
C ALA A 223 0.30 -5.77 -20.03
N PRO A 224 0.48 -5.79 -21.36
CA PRO A 224 1.80 -5.68 -21.97
C PRO A 224 2.56 -4.44 -21.48
N SER A 225 3.90 -4.53 -21.44
CA SER A 225 4.74 -3.46 -20.88
C SER A 225 4.54 -2.10 -21.55
N TRP A 226 4.30 -2.07 -22.87
CA TRP A 226 4.04 -0.84 -23.58
C TRP A 226 2.72 -0.16 -23.13
N MET A 227 1.66 -0.93 -22.89
CA MET A 227 0.39 -0.40 -22.38
C MET A 227 0.54 0.12 -20.94
N LYS A 228 1.35 -0.57 -20.12
CA LYS A 228 1.68 -0.10 -18.77
C LYS A 228 2.41 1.24 -18.80
N LYS A 229 3.41 1.39 -19.67
CA LYS A 229 4.21 2.62 -19.82
C LYS A 229 3.43 3.79 -20.42
N SER A 230 2.49 3.53 -21.34
CA SER A 230 1.66 4.55 -21.98
C SER A 230 0.39 4.92 -21.20
N GLY A 231 0.19 4.36 -19.99
CA GLY A 231 -1.00 4.65 -19.19
C GLY A 231 -2.28 3.98 -19.68
N LEU A 232 -2.19 3.03 -20.62
CA LEU A 232 -3.34 2.33 -21.21
C LEU A 232 -3.71 1.01 -20.50
N GLN A 233 -3.10 0.71 -19.37
CA GLN A 233 -3.41 -0.51 -18.62
C GLN A 233 -4.90 -0.61 -18.23
N TRP A 234 -5.54 0.52 -17.91
CA TRP A 234 -6.98 0.55 -17.60
C TRP A 234 -7.84 0.06 -18.77
N LEU A 235 -7.43 0.33 -20.02
CA LEU A 235 -8.13 -0.13 -21.22
C LEU A 235 -8.00 -1.66 -21.37
N HIS A 236 -6.83 -2.21 -21.13
CA HIS A 236 -6.62 -3.66 -21.11
C HIS A 236 -7.48 -4.35 -20.04
N ARG A 237 -7.56 -3.75 -18.84
CA ARG A 237 -8.43 -4.23 -17.76
C ARG A 237 -9.92 -4.13 -18.14
N LEU A 238 -10.31 -3.03 -18.77
CA LEU A 238 -11.69 -2.83 -19.28
C LEU A 238 -12.06 -3.92 -20.27
N TYR A 239 -11.16 -4.28 -21.18
CA TYR A 239 -11.40 -5.35 -22.16
C TYR A 239 -11.62 -6.72 -21.48
N GLN A 240 -10.94 -7.02 -20.39
CA GLN A 240 -11.09 -8.29 -19.66
C GLN A 240 -12.37 -8.34 -18.81
N GLU A 241 -12.80 -7.23 -18.23
CA GLU A 241 -13.93 -7.16 -17.31
C GLU A 241 -14.86 -5.96 -17.64
N PRO A 242 -15.43 -5.90 -18.85
CA PRO A 242 -16.16 -4.71 -19.32
C PRO A 242 -17.37 -4.37 -18.47
N SER A 243 -18.20 -5.35 -18.15
CA SER A 243 -19.43 -5.16 -17.36
C SER A 243 -19.17 -4.58 -15.96
N ARG A 244 -18.06 -4.95 -15.34
CA ARG A 244 -17.66 -4.51 -14.00
C ARG A 244 -16.97 -3.15 -13.99
N LEU A 245 -16.18 -2.83 -15.05
CA LEU A 245 -15.22 -1.72 -15.00
C LEU A 245 -15.64 -0.48 -15.80
N TRP A 246 -16.56 -0.57 -16.79
CA TRP A 246 -16.85 0.53 -17.70
C TRP A 246 -17.38 1.78 -16.98
N LYS A 247 -18.39 1.63 -16.11
CA LYS A 247 -18.93 2.75 -15.33
C LYS A 247 -17.87 3.40 -14.45
N ARG A 248 -17.07 2.57 -13.78
CA ARG A 248 -16.00 3.04 -12.90
C ARG A 248 -14.97 3.85 -13.68
N TYR A 249 -14.50 3.35 -14.81
CA TYR A 249 -13.49 4.06 -15.59
C TYR A 249 -14.06 5.31 -16.26
N LEU A 250 -15.26 5.25 -16.83
CA LEU A 250 -15.86 6.42 -17.43
C LEU A 250 -16.03 7.56 -16.42
N ILE A 251 -16.65 7.28 -15.29
CA ILE A 251 -16.91 8.30 -14.25
C ILE A 251 -15.60 8.82 -13.65
N ASN A 252 -14.67 7.92 -13.29
CA ASN A 252 -13.46 8.33 -12.62
C ASN A 252 -12.46 9.01 -13.55
N ASN A 253 -12.26 8.50 -14.77
CA ASN A 253 -11.27 9.10 -15.67
C ASN A 253 -11.74 10.47 -16.18
N CYS A 254 -13.02 10.60 -16.60
CA CYS A 254 -13.57 11.90 -17.01
C CYS A 254 -13.58 12.91 -15.84
N GLY A 255 -14.03 12.46 -14.66
CA GLY A 255 -14.03 13.30 -13.45
C GLY A 255 -12.62 13.72 -13.02
N PHE A 256 -11.64 12.82 -13.11
CA PHE A 256 -10.25 13.11 -12.80
C PHE A 256 -9.66 14.16 -13.75
N VAL A 257 -9.82 13.98 -15.07
CA VAL A 257 -9.32 14.93 -16.09
C VAL A 257 -9.93 16.32 -15.87
N GLY A 258 -11.27 16.41 -15.66
CA GLY A 258 -11.93 17.68 -15.43
C GLY A 258 -11.45 18.39 -14.15
N LYS A 259 -11.34 17.64 -13.03
CA LYS A 259 -10.85 18.20 -11.77
C LYS A 259 -9.36 18.56 -11.84
N LEU A 260 -8.55 17.76 -12.54
CA LEU A 260 -7.13 18.04 -12.75
C LEU A 260 -6.94 19.30 -13.58
N ALA A 261 -7.74 19.53 -14.61
CA ALA A 261 -7.72 20.79 -15.35
C ALA A 261 -7.98 21.99 -14.44
N LEU A 262 -9.01 21.92 -13.55
CA LEU A 262 -9.28 22.98 -12.57
C LEU A 262 -8.09 23.23 -11.63
N GLN A 263 -7.40 22.17 -11.19
CA GLN A 263 -6.20 22.29 -10.35
C GLN A 263 -5.03 22.93 -11.12
N LEU A 264 -4.73 22.46 -12.33
CA LEU A 264 -3.59 22.94 -13.13
C LEU A 264 -3.75 24.38 -13.58
N PHE A 265 -4.98 24.79 -13.94
CA PHE A 265 -5.29 26.19 -14.28
C PHE A 265 -5.54 27.07 -13.04
N ARG A 266 -5.34 26.53 -11.81
CA ARG A 266 -5.55 27.24 -10.54
C ARG A 266 -6.97 27.78 -10.35
N LEU A 267 -7.95 27.21 -11.04
CA LEU A 267 -9.37 27.60 -10.92
C LEU A 267 -9.99 26.99 -9.65
N LYS A 268 -9.41 25.93 -9.12
CA LYS A 268 -9.78 25.33 -7.83
C LYS A 268 -8.51 24.94 -7.07
N ASN A 269 -8.43 25.39 -5.82
CA ASN A 269 -7.38 24.93 -4.90
C ASN A 269 -7.77 23.59 -4.27
N TYR A 270 -6.84 22.64 -4.26
CA TYR A 270 -6.95 21.37 -3.57
C TYR A 270 -5.82 21.30 -2.54
N GLU A 271 -6.12 21.64 -1.31
CA GLU A 271 -5.14 21.62 -0.24
C GLU A 271 -4.76 20.17 0.11
N LEU A 272 -3.45 19.97 0.32
CA LEU A 272 -2.98 18.72 0.89
C LEU A 272 -3.44 18.65 2.34
N GLU A 273 -4.14 17.61 2.71
CA GLU A 273 -4.34 17.28 4.11
C GLU A 273 -2.95 17.00 4.72
N GLN A 274 -2.57 17.81 5.71
CA GLN A 274 -1.30 17.59 6.40
C GLN A 274 -1.33 16.19 7.01
N ALA A 275 -0.31 15.38 6.72
CA ALA A 275 -0.16 14.10 7.38
C ALA A 275 -0.03 14.38 8.88
N LEU A 276 -1.07 14.08 9.64
CA LEU A 276 -0.97 14.03 11.09
C LEU A 276 0.06 12.96 11.39
N GLU A 277 1.25 13.39 11.81
CA GLU A 277 2.28 12.45 12.23
C GLU A 277 1.70 11.63 13.38
N TYR A 278 1.64 10.33 13.21
CA TYR A 278 1.21 9.35 14.23
C TYR A 278 1.99 9.44 15.55
N ALA A 279 3.02 10.29 15.60
CA ALA A 279 3.88 10.46 16.77
C ALA A 279 3.22 11.20 17.94
N THR A 280 2.15 11.96 17.72
CA THR A 280 1.57 12.82 18.77
C THR A 280 0.40 12.19 19.50
N GLU A 281 -0.36 11.29 18.88
CA GLU A 281 -1.53 10.68 19.54
C GLU A 281 -1.19 9.57 20.56
N LEU A 282 0.00 8.96 20.48
CA LEU A 282 0.44 7.94 21.46
C LEU A 282 0.89 8.54 22.80
N LEU A 283 1.11 9.84 22.87
CA LEU A 283 1.50 10.51 24.12
C LEU A 283 0.29 10.96 24.96
N ASP A 284 -0.87 11.13 24.35
CA ASP A 284 -2.09 11.59 25.06
C ASP A 284 -2.98 10.46 25.60
N VAL A 285 -2.77 9.21 25.18
CA VAL A 285 -3.54 8.04 25.69
C VAL A 285 -2.92 7.46 26.97
N ASN A 286 -1.71 7.90 27.37
CA ASN A 286 -1.02 7.47 28.58
C ASN A 286 -0.93 8.58 29.67
N ARG A 287 -1.83 9.57 29.62
CA ARG A 287 -2.03 10.53 30.72
C ARG A 287 -3.36 10.37 31.41
#